data_920d626e592b2e1c384b07d842309b4f
#
_entry.id   920d626e592b2e1c384b07d842309b4f
#
_cell.length_a   1.000
_cell.length_b   1.000
_cell.length_c   1.000
_cell.angle_alpha   90.00
_cell.angle_beta   90.00
_cell.angle_gamma   90.00
#
_symmetry.space_group_name_H-M   'P 1'
#
loop_
_entity.id
_entity.type
_entity.pdbx_description
1 polymer ?
#
loop_
_entity_poly.entity_id
_entity_poly.type
_entity_poly.pdbx_seq_one_letter_code
_entity_poly.pdbx_strand_id
1 'polypeptide(L)'
;MKQVAKALLAAVTAVTVAAPIPAAPPAAAGKAPVHHSTSRVRGVPTFANSTLADIGTFDDPIVREAAVEGLGRYNGAVVAVNPNTGRILTVVNQKVAFGDGFIPCSTIKPTIAVAALEENVITRDTMLRVHDRHARYMNLTEALAHSNNDFFEQLGVRMGFDTVSKYARLLGLGELAGYNLPEEHPGSFPMAPPAKGGVARMSSFGEGIQITPFQLVSLASAFANGGTLYYLQYPRTPEDIQNFQPKVKRDLNIAPVLPEIREGMLAAVLYGTAKRSFDAGGDETPLGKTGTCNDPTSKVGWFVTYADEQHPKIALAVLLRGQSHQVEGPTAALVAGRIYKRLREQNYFATATASNDTVKPVTVVATDAGN
;
A
#
# COMPACT_ATOMS: atom_id res chain seq x y z
N MET A 1 -19.02 126.81 -11.86
CA MET A 1 -17.72 127.39 -11.49
C MET A 1 -16.91 126.42 -10.71
N LYS A 2 -15.69 126.28 -11.11
CA LYS A 2 -14.56 125.53 -10.49
C LYS A 2 -14.55 124.01 -10.57
N GLN A 3 -13.73 123.65 -11.51
CA GLN A 3 -13.12 122.31 -11.71
C GLN A 3 -12.18 121.97 -10.56
N VAL A 4 -12.10 120.68 -10.22
CA VAL A 4 -10.93 120.13 -9.57
C VAL A 4 -10.63 118.78 -10.26
N ALA A 5 -9.48 118.73 -10.91
CA ALA A 5 -8.92 117.60 -11.52
C ALA A 5 -8.42 116.63 -10.46
N LYS A 6 -8.68 115.32 -10.60
CA LYS A 6 -7.99 114.27 -9.84
C LYS A 6 -7.20 113.46 -10.81
N ALA A 7 -5.89 113.45 -10.63
CA ALA A 7 -4.95 112.55 -11.30
C ALA A 7 -5.13 111.12 -10.86
N LEU A 8 -5.25 110.20 -11.79
CA LEU A 8 -5.26 108.77 -11.54
C LEU A 8 -3.86 108.22 -11.78
N LEU A 9 -3.24 107.76 -10.73
CA LEU A 9 -1.96 107.04 -10.76
C LEU A 9 -2.23 105.58 -11.13
N ALA A 10 -1.81 105.20 -12.34
CA ALA A 10 -1.92 103.82 -12.78
C ALA A 10 -0.71 103.01 -12.26
N ALA A 11 -0.97 102.11 -11.34
CA ALA A 11 0.03 101.14 -10.91
C ALA A 11 0.06 99.91 -11.90
N VAL A 12 1.15 99.80 -12.62
CA VAL A 12 1.39 98.67 -13.49
C VAL A 12 1.94 97.49 -12.63
N THR A 13 1.11 96.52 -12.32
CA THR A 13 1.54 95.25 -11.71
C THR A 13 2.06 94.33 -12.82
N ALA A 14 3.35 94.10 -12.84
CA ALA A 14 3.95 93.09 -13.71
C ALA A 14 3.59 91.69 -13.21
N VAL A 15 2.73 91.01 -13.93
CA VAL A 15 2.44 89.55 -13.70
C VAL A 15 3.53 88.73 -14.37
N THR A 16 4.45 88.22 -13.57
CA THR A 16 5.40 87.16 -14.04
C THR A 16 4.69 85.86 -14.19
N VAL A 17 4.41 85.46 -15.43
CA VAL A 17 3.92 84.10 -15.77
C VAL A 17 5.10 83.13 -15.61
N ALA A 18 5.10 82.41 -14.52
CA ALA A 18 6.02 81.26 -14.35
C ALA A 18 5.64 80.11 -15.33
N ALA A 19 6.54 79.77 -16.21
CA ALA A 19 6.36 78.65 -17.11
C ALA A 19 6.23 77.33 -16.28
N PRO A 20 5.32 76.41 -16.66
CA PRO A 20 5.18 75.13 -15.94
C PRO A 20 6.46 74.33 -16.12
N ILE A 21 7.06 73.87 -15.01
CA ILE A 21 8.14 72.94 -14.97
C ILE A 21 7.54 71.61 -15.49
N PRO A 22 8.12 70.90 -16.49
CA PRO A 22 7.64 69.59 -16.91
C PRO A 22 7.78 68.64 -15.75
N ALA A 23 6.67 67.97 -15.36
CA ALA A 23 6.65 66.93 -14.35
C ALA A 23 7.54 65.79 -14.84
N ALA A 24 8.47 65.35 -14.00
CA ALA A 24 9.26 64.16 -14.26
C ALA A 24 8.33 62.95 -14.44
N PRO A 25 8.59 62.05 -15.40
CA PRO A 25 7.79 60.85 -15.57
C PRO A 25 7.81 60.03 -14.26
N PRO A 26 6.68 59.42 -13.89
CA PRO A 26 6.65 58.57 -12.70
C PRO A 26 7.69 57.48 -12.84
N ALA A 27 8.55 57.34 -11.86
CA ALA A 27 9.49 56.20 -11.79
C ALA A 27 8.70 54.91 -11.96
N ALA A 28 9.09 54.11 -12.95
CA ALA A 28 8.49 52.81 -13.17
C ALA A 28 8.53 52.05 -11.86
N ALA A 29 7.36 51.80 -11.27
CA ALA A 29 7.24 50.94 -10.08
C ALA A 29 7.83 49.57 -10.46
N GLY A 30 9.05 49.34 -10.03
CA GLY A 30 9.66 48.05 -10.14
C GLY A 30 8.72 47.04 -9.51
N LYS A 31 8.20 46.11 -10.30
CA LYS A 31 7.44 44.96 -9.77
C LYS A 31 8.31 44.34 -8.72
N ALA A 32 7.92 44.41 -7.45
CA ALA A 32 8.54 43.64 -6.38
C ALA A 32 8.60 42.18 -6.85
N PRO A 33 9.72 41.49 -6.67
CA PRO A 33 9.79 40.07 -7.03
C PRO A 33 8.68 39.37 -6.26
N VAL A 34 7.69 38.86 -6.98
CA VAL A 34 6.71 37.94 -6.40
C VAL A 34 7.51 36.72 -6.03
N HIS A 35 7.92 36.63 -4.77
CA HIS A 35 8.36 35.37 -4.19
C HIS A 35 7.18 34.40 -4.27
N HIS A 36 7.09 33.65 -5.36
CA HIS A 36 6.36 32.42 -5.37
C HIS A 36 7.07 31.51 -4.35
N SER A 37 6.67 31.60 -3.10
CA SER A 37 6.89 30.51 -2.17
C SER A 37 6.09 29.32 -2.73
N THR A 38 6.70 28.58 -3.62
CA THR A 38 6.28 27.21 -3.85
C THR A 38 6.46 26.57 -2.50
N SER A 39 5.40 26.42 -1.74
CA SER A 39 5.35 25.49 -0.62
C SER A 39 5.67 24.13 -1.26
N ARG A 40 6.94 23.74 -1.26
CA ARG A 40 7.32 22.38 -1.59
C ARG A 40 6.52 21.55 -0.62
N VAL A 41 5.54 20.82 -1.14
CA VAL A 41 4.89 19.76 -0.37
C VAL A 41 6.04 18.93 0.18
N ARG A 42 6.28 19.04 1.49
CA ARG A 42 7.35 18.26 2.12
C ARG A 42 6.99 16.82 1.89
N GLY A 43 7.73 16.15 1.01
CA GLY A 43 7.51 14.73 0.74
C GLY A 43 7.66 13.93 2.03
N VAL A 44 7.02 12.79 2.08
CA VAL A 44 7.06 11.89 3.22
C VAL A 44 8.52 11.48 3.51
N PRO A 45 9.02 11.60 4.74
CA PRO A 45 10.38 11.21 5.06
C PRO A 45 10.57 9.69 4.94
N THR A 46 11.77 9.27 4.53
CA THR A 46 12.12 7.83 4.42
C THR A 46 12.32 7.17 5.77
N PHE A 47 12.75 7.93 6.76
CA PHE A 47 13.01 7.45 8.11
C PHE A 47 12.14 8.19 9.11
N ALA A 48 11.57 7.44 10.06
CA ALA A 48 10.72 7.96 11.11
C ALA A 48 10.76 7.03 12.33
N ASN A 49 10.32 7.53 13.48
CA ASN A 49 9.98 6.66 14.59
C ASN A 49 8.58 6.09 14.38
N SER A 50 8.53 4.88 13.86
CA SER A 50 7.27 4.22 13.46
C SER A 50 6.47 3.65 14.63
N THR A 51 6.98 3.70 15.86
CA THR A 51 6.31 3.17 17.06
C THR A 51 5.78 4.24 18.00
N LEU A 52 5.99 5.53 17.69
CA LEU A 52 5.79 6.65 18.62
C LEU A 52 4.39 6.75 19.22
N ALA A 53 3.36 6.29 18.51
CA ALA A 53 1.96 6.38 18.94
C ALA A 53 1.26 5.01 18.97
N ASP A 54 2.02 3.94 18.93
CA ASP A 54 1.45 2.59 18.91
C ASP A 54 0.98 2.16 20.31
N ILE A 55 -0.15 1.47 20.35
CA ILE A 55 -0.66 0.79 21.53
C ILE A 55 -0.53 -0.72 21.27
N GLY A 56 0.52 -1.33 21.79
CA GLY A 56 0.85 -2.74 21.58
C GLY A 56 0.74 -3.60 22.85
N THR A 57 -0.06 -3.19 23.83
CA THR A 57 -0.16 -3.85 25.15
C THR A 57 -0.59 -5.32 25.06
N PHE A 58 -1.42 -5.64 24.07
CA PHE A 58 -1.97 -6.98 23.86
C PHE A 58 -1.45 -7.66 22.59
N ASP A 59 -0.42 -7.07 21.96
CA ASP A 59 0.29 -7.71 20.87
C ASP A 59 1.01 -8.97 21.36
N ASP A 60 1.27 -9.90 20.44
CA ASP A 60 2.23 -10.96 20.70
C ASP A 60 3.62 -10.34 20.90
N PRO A 61 4.24 -10.49 22.09
CA PRO A 61 5.46 -9.76 22.41
C PRO A 61 6.65 -10.18 21.53
N ILE A 62 6.73 -11.45 21.15
CA ILE A 62 7.80 -11.98 20.29
C ILE A 62 7.64 -11.41 18.88
N VAL A 63 6.42 -11.44 18.35
CA VAL A 63 6.14 -10.93 17.00
C VAL A 63 6.31 -9.43 16.94
N ARG A 64 5.89 -8.70 17.99
CA ARG A 64 6.05 -7.24 18.04
C ARG A 64 7.52 -6.83 18.08
N GLU A 65 8.31 -7.45 18.95
CA GLU A 65 9.75 -7.19 19.03
C GLU A 65 10.42 -7.42 17.67
N ALA A 66 10.17 -8.57 17.05
CA ALA A 66 10.72 -8.90 15.74
C ALA A 66 10.27 -7.91 14.64
N ALA A 67 9.01 -7.48 14.66
CA ALA A 67 8.48 -6.52 13.68
C ALA A 67 9.07 -5.12 13.85
N VAL A 68 9.24 -4.65 15.09
CA VAL A 68 9.86 -3.35 15.39
C VAL A 68 11.35 -3.34 14.99
N GLU A 69 12.10 -4.38 15.36
CA GLU A 69 13.51 -4.52 14.99
C GLU A 69 13.70 -4.64 13.48
N GLY A 70 12.88 -5.46 12.82
CA GLY A 70 12.94 -5.69 11.38
C GLY A 70 12.66 -4.42 10.57
N LEU A 71 11.62 -3.66 10.95
CA LEU A 71 11.29 -2.37 10.33
C LEU A 71 12.39 -1.33 10.59
N GLY A 72 12.96 -1.35 11.81
CA GLY A 72 14.00 -0.44 12.21
C GLY A 72 13.58 1.03 12.07
N ARG A 73 14.42 1.83 11.45
CA ARG A 73 14.17 3.27 11.27
C ARG A 73 13.35 3.64 10.02
N TYR A 74 12.96 2.68 9.20
CA TYR A 74 12.16 3.00 8.01
C TYR A 74 10.80 3.56 8.40
N ASN A 75 10.36 4.57 7.66
CA ASN A 75 8.98 5.04 7.71
C ASN A 75 8.09 4.05 6.94
N GLY A 76 7.35 3.27 7.68
CA GLY A 76 6.56 2.18 7.12
C GLY A 76 5.58 1.63 8.14
N ALA A 77 4.97 0.51 7.82
CA ALA A 77 4.12 -0.24 8.73
C ALA A 77 4.35 -1.75 8.55
N VAL A 78 4.14 -2.49 9.62
CA VAL A 78 4.09 -3.96 9.60
C VAL A 78 2.80 -4.42 10.24
N VAL A 79 2.05 -5.25 9.54
CA VAL A 79 0.89 -5.97 10.09
C VAL A 79 1.21 -7.46 10.04
N ALA A 80 1.16 -8.12 11.19
CA ALA A 80 1.37 -9.56 11.32
C ALA A 80 0.09 -10.23 11.82
N VAL A 81 -0.28 -11.34 11.21
CA VAL A 81 -1.49 -12.10 11.58
C VAL A 81 -1.22 -13.60 11.61
N ASN A 82 -2.01 -14.32 12.41
CA ASN A 82 -2.11 -15.77 12.28
C ASN A 82 -3.04 -16.09 11.11
N PRO A 83 -2.54 -16.69 10.03
CA PRO A 83 -3.32 -16.88 8.80
C PRO A 83 -4.48 -17.88 8.98
N ASN A 84 -4.41 -18.76 9.98
CA ASN A 84 -5.40 -19.82 10.21
C ASN A 84 -6.58 -19.36 11.08
N THR A 85 -6.49 -18.16 11.67
CA THR A 85 -7.51 -17.67 12.61
C THR A 85 -7.93 -16.22 12.36
N GLY A 86 -7.15 -15.45 11.59
CA GLY A 86 -7.37 -14.01 11.41
C GLY A 86 -6.96 -13.17 12.63
N ARG A 87 -6.34 -13.78 13.68
CA ARG A 87 -5.85 -13.01 14.82
C ARG A 87 -4.70 -12.11 14.40
N ILE A 88 -4.84 -10.81 14.63
CA ILE A 88 -3.75 -9.85 14.49
C ILE A 88 -2.79 -10.06 15.66
N LEU A 89 -1.53 -10.33 15.34
CA LEU A 89 -0.47 -10.57 16.30
C LEU A 89 0.23 -9.27 16.70
N THR A 90 0.45 -8.36 15.74
CA THR A 90 0.95 -7.02 15.99
C THR A 90 0.64 -6.07 14.84
N VAL A 91 0.56 -4.79 15.16
CA VAL A 91 0.50 -3.68 14.20
C VAL A 91 1.56 -2.66 14.59
N VAL A 92 2.62 -2.56 13.79
CA VAL A 92 3.67 -1.54 13.95
C VAL A 92 3.35 -0.35 13.04
N ASN A 93 3.40 0.85 13.59
CA ASN A 93 2.94 2.10 12.98
C ASN A 93 1.44 2.09 12.67
N GLN A 94 0.65 1.97 13.74
CA GLN A 94 -0.82 1.92 13.67
C GLN A 94 -1.39 3.11 12.89
N LYS A 95 -0.81 4.32 13.05
CA LYS A 95 -1.24 5.51 12.31
C LYS A 95 -1.19 5.34 10.79
N VAL A 96 -0.18 4.64 10.29
CA VAL A 96 -0.03 4.37 8.84
C VAL A 96 -0.85 3.16 8.43
N ALA A 97 -0.88 2.12 9.26
CA ALA A 97 -1.58 0.88 8.94
C ALA A 97 -3.10 1.06 8.85
N PHE A 98 -3.69 1.88 9.72
CA PHE A 98 -5.12 2.20 9.73
C PHE A 98 -5.52 3.35 8.79
N GLY A 99 -4.57 3.97 8.09
CA GLY A 99 -4.85 5.10 7.18
C GLY A 99 -5.57 4.70 5.88
N ASP A 100 -5.75 5.69 5.01
CA ASP A 100 -6.62 5.63 3.80
C ASP A 100 -6.24 4.57 2.76
N GLY A 101 -5.11 3.92 2.92
CA GLY A 101 -4.59 2.93 1.97
C GLY A 101 -3.57 3.53 1.00
N PHE A 102 -3.00 2.64 0.20
CA PHE A 102 -1.93 2.94 -0.74
C PHE A 102 -2.15 2.15 -2.02
N ILE A 103 -1.61 2.64 -3.13
CA ILE A 103 -1.58 1.88 -4.36
C ILE A 103 -0.89 0.52 -4.12
N PRO A 104 -1.50 -0.61 -4.53
CA PRO A 104 -0.94 -1.94 -4.28
C PRO A 104 0.36 -2.19 -5.04
N CYS A 105 0.62 -1.46 -6.10
CA CYS A 105 1.71 -1.74 -7.01
C CYS A 105 1.61 -3.21 -7.51
N SER A 106 2.73 -3.89 -7.65
CA SER A 106 2.74 -5.29 -8.12
C SER A 106 2.21 -6.33 -7.13
N THR A 107 1.79 -5.94 -5.91
CA THR A 107 1.14 -6.89 -4.99
C THR A 107 -0.28 -7.26 -5.41
N ILE A 108 -0.85 -6.56 -6.40
CA ILE A 108 -2.12 -6.94 -7.05
C ILE A 108 -2.00 -8.22 -7.89
N LYS A 109 -0.82 -8.56 -8.38
CA LYS A 109 -0.59 -9.63 -9.37
C LYS A 109 -1.06 -11.01 -8.94
N PRO A 110 -0.88 -11.46 -7.70
CA PRO A 110 -1.47 -12.74 -7.26
C PRO A 110 -3.00 -12.77 -7.40
N THR A 111 -3.70 -11.66 -7.13
CA THR A 111 -5.15 -11.54 -7.36
C THR A 111 -5.50 -11.74 -8.83
N ILE A 112 -4.74 -11.13 -9.73
CA ILE A 112 -4.93 -11.26 -11.19
C ILE A 112 -4.62 -12.68 -11.66
N ALA A 113 -3.62 -13.33 -11.06
CA ALA A 113 -3.27 -14.71 -11.35
C ALA A 113 -4.40 -15.67 -10.96
N VAL A 114 -4.97 -15.51 -9.75
CA VAL A 114 -6.16 -16.28 -9.32
C VAL A 114 -7.29 -16.12 -10.33
N ALA A 115 -7.63 -14.89 -10.69
CA ALA A 115 -8.69 -14.62 -11.66
C ALA A 115 -8.45 -15.30 -13.02
N ALA A 116 -7.23 -15.21 -13.52
CA ALA A 116 -6.88 -15.76 -14.84
C ALA A 116 -6.87 -17.30 -14.88
N LEU A 117 -6.49 -17.95 -13.77
CA LEU A 117 -6.56 -19.41 -13.64
C LEU A 117 -8.00 -19.89 -13.48
N GLU A 118 -8.79 -19.28 -12.59
CA GLU A 118 -10.18 -19.64 -12.35
C GLU A 118 -11.07 -19.46 -13.59
N GLU A 119 -10.83 -18.42 -14.38
CA GLU A 119 -11.55 -18.17 -15.64
C GLU A 119 -10.93 -18.92 -16.85
N ASN A 120 -9.95 -19.80 -16.61
CA ASN A 120 -9.26 -20.57 -17.65
C ASN A 120 -8.66 -19.71 -18.79
N VAL A 121 -8.30 -18.46 -18.50
CA VAL A 121 -7.58 -17.56 -19.43
C VAL A 121 -6.13 -18.04 -19.62
N ILE A 122 -5.58 -18.64 -18.59
CA ILE A 122 -4.31 -19.36 -18.61
C ILE A 122 -4.41 -20.66 -17.83
N THR A 123 -3.46 -21.55 -18.10
CA THR A 123 -3.17 -22.73 -17.30
C THR A 123 -1.73 -22.64 -16.78
N ARG A 124 -1.30 -23.60 -15.96
CA ARG A 124 0.08 -23.72 -15.48
C ARG A 124 1.11 -23.62 -16.61
N ASP A 125 0.83 -24.29 -17.75
CA ASP A 125 1.76 -24.44 -18.88
C ASP A 125 1.63 -23.32 -19.92
N THR A 126 0.74 -22.37 -19.71
CA THR A 126 0.54 -21.27 -20.65
C THR A 126 1.76 -20.38 -20.72
N MET A 127 2.34 -20.26 -21.91
CA MET A 127 3.47 -19.37 -22.20
C MET A 127 2.97 -18.13 -22.95
N LEU A 128 3.15 -16.94 -22.37
CA LEU A 128 2.86 -15.67 -23.03
C LEU A 128 4.15 -15.02 -23.50
N ARG A 129 4.10 -14.45 -24.70
CA ARG A 129 5.18 -13.61 -25.21
C ARG A 129 5.12 -12.26 -24.50
N VAL A 130 6.18 -11.90 -23.80
CA VAL A 130 6.32 -10.62 -23.10
C VAL A 130 7.38 -9.76 -23.75
N HIS A 131 7.19 -8.43 -23.72
CA HIS A 131 8.05 -7.43 -24.30
C HIS A 131 8.58 -6.51 -23.20
N ASP A 132 9.53 -7.03 -22.41
CA ASP A 132 10.28 -6.18 -21.48
C ASP A 132 11.51 -5.56 -22.18
N ARG A 133 12.71 -5.95 -21.82
CA ARG A 133 13.94 -5.49 -22.52
C ARG A 133 14.21 -6.30 -23.81
N HIS A 134 13.76 -7.55 -23.83
CA HIS A 134 13.87 -8.48 -24.94
C HIS A 134 12.59 -9.30 -25.02
N ALA A 135 12.12 -9.57 -26.23
CA ALA A 135 10.98 -10.45 -26.42
C ALA A 135 11.33 -11.87 -25.94
N ARG A 136 10.59 -12.39 -24.99
CA ARG A 136 10.76 -13.75 -24.47
C ARG A 136 9.39 -14.35 -24.10
N TYR A 137 9.36 -15.65 -23.91
CA TYR A 137 8.18 -16.33 -23.40
C TYR A 137 8.32 -16.54 -21.90
N MET A 138 7.22 -16.36 -21.15
CA MET A 138 7.15 -16.59 -19.72
C MET A 138 5.88 -17.35 -19.39
N ASN A 139 5.94 -18.23 -18.39
CA ASN A 139 4.79 -18.79 -17.70
C ASN A 139 4.44 -17.92 -16.48
N LEU A 140 3.39 -18.33 -15.75
CA LEU A 140 2.93 -17.61 -14.56
C LEU A 140 3.98 -17.54 -13.45
N THR A 141 4.68 -18.67 -13.19
CA THR A 141 5.73 -18.76 -12.16
C THR A 141 6.82 -17.71 -12.39
N GLU A 142 7.38 -17.66 -13.61
CA GLU A 142 8.39 -16.68 -13.98
C GLU A 142 7.86 -15.24 -13.94
N ALA A 143 6.61 -15.04 -14.37
CA ALA A 143 5.98 -13.72 -14.36
C ALA A 143 5.75 -13.19 -12.93
N LEU A 144 5.39 -14.04 -11.98
CA LEU A 144 5.29 -13.69 -10.56
C LEU A 144 6.66 -13.47 -9.94
N ALA A 145 7.64 -14.37 -10.20
CA ALA A 145 9.00 -14.29 -9.69
C ALA A 145 9.68 -12.97 -10.04
N HIS A 146 9.63 -12.61 -11.33
CA HIS A 146 10.24 -11.39 -11.86
C HIS A 146 9.31 -10.19 -11.86
N SER A 147 8.07 -10.37 -11.39
CA SER A 147 7.06 -9.30 -11.33
C SER A 147 6.81 -8.63 -12.68
N ASN A 148 6.76 -9.42 -13.78
CA ASN A 148 6.65 -8.92 -15.13
C ASN A 148 5.31 -8.19 -15.36
N ASN A 149 5.35 -6.94 -15.82
CA ASN A 149 4.16 -6.13 -16.00
C ASN A 149 3.39 -6.53 -17.26
N ASP A 150 4.07 -6.73 -18.37
CA ASP A 150 3.44 -7.03 -19.66
C ASP A 150 2.62 -8.32 -19.59
N PHE A 151 3.11 -9.35 -18.89
CA PHE A 151 2.34 -10.58 -18.64
C PHE A 151 0.99 -10.28 -17.98
N PHE A 152 0.99 -9.50 -16.90
CA PHE A 152 -0.23 -9.19 -16.14
C PHE A 152 -1.13 -8.15 -16.83
N GLU A 153 -0.57 -7.26 -17.62
CA GLU A 153 -1.33 -6.35 -18.50
C GLU A 153 -2.11 -7.12 -19.55
N GLN A 154 -1.47 -8.11 -20.19
CA GLN A 154 -2.14 -9.01 -21.14
C GLN A 154 -3.26 -9.80 -20.49
N LEU A 155 -3.07 -10.33 -19.26
CA LEU A 155 -4.13 -11.02 -18.53
C LEU A 155 -5.31 -10.08 -18.25
N GLY A 156 -5.03 -8.87 -17.75
CA GLY A 156 -6.07 -7.88 -17.48
C GLY A 156 -6.89 -7.52 -18.71
N VAL A 157 -6.22 -7.32 -19.85
CA VAL A 157 -6.90 -7.02 -21.12
C VAL A 157 -7.79 -8.18 -21.57
N ARG A 158 -7.31 -9.43 -21.46
CA ARG A 158 -8.07 -10.63 -21.86
C ARG A 158 -9.29 -10.87 -20.98
N MET A 159 -9.18 -10.62 -19.67
CA MET A 159 -10.29 -10.80 -18.72
C MET A 159 -11.29 -9.65 -18.74
N GLY A 160 -10.84 -8.43 -19.03
CA GLY A 160 -11.65 -7.23 -18.92
C GLY A 160 -11.83 -6.74 -17.48
N PHE A 161 -12.40 -5.53 -17.36
CA PHE A 161 -12.56 -4.85 -16.08
C PHE A 161 -13.50 -5.60 -15.13
N ASP A 162 -14.60 -6.10 -15.62
CA ASP A 162 -15.63 -6.74 -14.78
C ASP A 162 -15.10 -8.00 -14.10
N THR A 163 -14.38 -8.84 -14.84
CA THR A 163 -13.75 -10.05 -14.28
C THR A 163 -12.68 -9.69 -13.25
N VAL A 164 -11.78 -8.76 -13.59
CA VAL A 164 -10.73 -8.30 -12.65
C VAL A 164 -11.36 -7.73 -11.38
N SER A 165 -12.42 -6.91 -11.50
CA SER A 165 -13.12 -6.34 -10.36
C SER A 165 -13.84 -7.39 -9.51
N LYS A 166 -14.49 -8.36 -10.15
CA LYS A 166 -15.16 -9.49 -9.48
C LYS A 166 -14.18 -10.21 -8.55
N TYR A 167 -13.03 -10.63 -9.08
CA TYR A 167 -12.05 -11.38 -8.28
C TYR A 167 -11.34 -10.52 -7.24
N ALA A 168 -11.03 -9.27 -7.54
CA ALA A 168 -10.45 -8.35 -6.57
C ALA A 168 -11.36 -8.17 -5.35
N ARG A 169 -12.66 -7.96 -5.57
CA ARG A 169 -13.66 -7.86 -4.49
C ARG A 169 -13.88 -9.19 -3.77
N LEU A 170 -13.94 -10.30 -4.51
CA LEU A 170 -14.04 -11.64 -3.93
C LEU A 170 -12.91 -11.88 -2.93
N LEU A 171 -11.70 -11.46 -3.29
CA LEU A 171 -10.49 -11.59 -2.49
C LEU A 171 -10.31 -10.49 -1.41
N GLY A 172 -11.35 -9.65 -1.19
CA GLY A 172 -11.40 -8.70 -0.09
C GLY A 172 -10.86 -7.31 -0.36
N LEU A 173 -10.53 -6.97 -1.62
CA LEU A 173 -10.04 -5.62 -1.94
C LEU A 173 -11.21 -4.62 -2.04
N GLY A 174 -11.04 -3.44 -1.44
CA GLY A 174 -12.06 -2.39 -1.40
C GLY A 174 -13.13 -2.59 -0.33
N GLU A 175 -12.87 -3.44 0.67
CA GLU A 175 -13.74 -3.65 1.84
C GLU A 175 -12.92 -3.76 3.12
N LEU A 176 -13.54 -3.61 4.28
CA LEU A 176 -12.88 -3.79 5.57
C LEU A 176 -12.41 -5.26 5.71
N ALA A 177 -11.16 -5.46 6.09
CA ALA A 177 -10.61 -6.78 6.38
C ALA A 177 -10.94 -7.21 7.83
N GLY A 178 -11.08 -6.25 8.72
CA GLY A 178 -11.24 -6.47 10.15
C GLY A 178 -12.67 -6.66 10.61
N TYR A 179 -12.79 -7.26 11.79
CA TYR A 179 -14.00 -7.33 12.58
C TYR A 179 -13.80 -6.48 13.82
N ASN A 180 -14.65 -5.48 14.02
CA ASN A 180 -14.52 -4.52 15.14
C ASN A 180 -13.18 -3.76 15.19
N LEU A 181 -12.73 -3.30 14.02
CA LEU A 181 -11.60 -2.40 13.88
C LEU A 181 -12.09 -1.01 13.43
N PRO A 182 -12.61 -0.18 14.36
CA PRO A 182 -13.27 1.08 14.01
C PRO A 182 -12.34 2.10 13.34
N GLU A 183 -11.03 1.95 13.49
CA GLU A 183 -10.03 2.81 12.86
C GLU A 183 -9.65 2.33 11.45
N GLU A 184 -10.07 1.13 11.04
CA GLU A 184 -9.71 0.58 9.74
C GLU A 184 -10.39 1.36 8.61
N HIS A 185 -9.63 1.63 7.55
CA HIS A 185 -10.15 2.21 6.32
C HIS A 185 -10.33 1.13 5.25
N PRO A 186 -11.43 1.14 4.47
CA PRO A 186 -11.69 0.11 3.45
C PRO A 186 -10.80 0.23 2.20
N GLY A 187 -9.91 1.22 2.15
CA GLY A 187 -9.22 1.54 0.91
C GLY A 187 -10.19 2.08 -0.15
N SER A 188 -9.84 1.93 -1.42
CA SER A 188 -10.74 2.28 -2.51
C SER A 188 -10.57 1.34 -3.70
N PHE A 189 -11.67 1.05 -4.39
CA PHE A 189 -11.68 0.24 -5.58
C PHE A 189 -12.51 0.94 -6.67
N PRO A 190 -12.00 1.10 -7.91
CA PRO A 190 -12.67 1.85 -8.95
C PRO A 190 -13.94 1.14 -9.43
N MET A 191 -14.95 1.92 -9.84
CA MET A 191 -16.22 1.42 -10.40
C MET A 191 -16.18 1.29 -11.93
N ALA A 192 -15.11 1.75 -12.57
CA ALA A 192 -14.87 1.68 -14.01
C ALA A 192 -13.36 1.57 -14.27
N PRO A 193 -12.94 1.14 -15.47
CA PRO A 193 -11.51 1.08 -15.80
C PRO A 193 -10.83 2.43 -15.55
N PRO A 194 -9.66 2.47 -14.91
CA PRO A 194 -8.93 3.72 -14.71
C PRO A 194 -8.67 4.43 -16.03
N ALA A 195 -8.84 5.77 -16.06
CA ALA A 195 -8.59 6.57 -17.25
C ALA A 195 -7.14 6.45 -17.78
N LYS A 196 -6.19 6.28 -16.85
CA LYS A 196 -4.78 6.09 -17.17
C LYS A 196 -4.43 4.60 -17.25
N GLY A 197 -4.23 4.11 -18.48
CA GLY A 197 -3.77 2.75 -18.74
C GLY A 197 -4.82 1.65 -18.56
N GLY A 198 -6.06 2.01 -18.22
CA GLY A 198 -7.19 1.08 -18.19
C GLY A 198 -6.98 -0.15 -17.31
N VAL A 199 -7.65 -1.23 -17.65
CA VAL A 199 -7.54 -2.52 -16.94
C VAL A 199 -6.13 -3.13 -17.01
N ALA A 200 -5.36 -2.84 -18.04
CA ALA A 200 -3.99 -3.31 -18.17
C ALA A 200 -3.12 -2.82 -16.99
N ARG A 201 -3.04 -1.51 -16.79
CA ARG A 201 -2.28 -0.95 -15.65
C ARG A 201 -2.92 -1.29 -14.29
N MET A 202 -4.23 -1.38 -14.23
CA MET A 202 -4.92 -1.85 -13.03
C MET A 202 -4.45 -3.26 -12.63
N SER A 203 -4.24 -4.16 -13.60
CA SER A 203 -3.82 -5.54 -13.37
C SER A 203 -2.32 -5.70 -13.09
N SER A 204 -1.47 -4.80 -13.57
CA SER A 204 -0.02 -4.87 -13.37
C SER A 204 0.49 -4.04 -12.19
N PHE A 205 -0.16 -2.90 -11.90
CA PHE A 205 0.24 -1.91 -10.90
C PHE A 205 -0.81 -1.59 -9.85
N GLY A 206 -2.07 -2.01 -10.06
CA GLY A 206 -3.18 -1.58 -9.22
C GLY A 206 -3.58 -0.12 -9.44
N GLU A 207 -3.43 0.39 -10.67
CA GLU A 207 -3.84 1.76 -11.01
C GLU A 207 -5.31 1.98 -10.62
N GLY A 208 -5.61 3.07 -9.92
CA GLY A 208 -6.95 3.41 -9.44
C GLY A 208 -7.39 2.66 -8.17
N ILE A 209 -6.58 1.74 -7.65
CA ILE A 209 -6.86 0.98 -6.43
C ILE A 209 -6.03 1.55 -5.27
N GLN A 210 -6.63 1.62 -4.08
CA GLN A 210 -5.92 1.83 -2.82
C GLN A 210 -6.29 0.72 -1.85
N ILE A 211 -5.28 0.07 -1.28
CA ILE A 211 -5.44 -1.01 -0.31
C ILE A 211 -4.70 -0.70 0.98
N THR A 212 -5.19 -1.25 2.07
CA THR A 212 -4.54 -1.16 3.39
C THR A 212 -3.61 -2.36 3.63
N PRO A 213 -2.66 -2.26 4.56
CA PRO A 213 -1.88 -3.41 5.00
C PRO A 213 -2.75 -4.58 5.50
N PHE A 214 -3.94 -4.28 6.08
CA PHE A 214 -4.88 -5.29 6.57
C PHE A 214 -5.48 -6.11 5.43
N GLN A 215 -5.94 -5.47 4.37
CA GLN A 215 -6.46 -6.16 3.19
C GLN A 215 -5.38 -7.05 2.55
N LEU A 216 -4.16 -6.54 2.47
CA LEU A 216 -3.07 -7.26 1.83
C LEU A 216 -2.62 -8.49 2.65
N VAL A 217 -2.53 -8.36 3.98
CA VAL A 217 -2.18 -9.51 4.83
C VAL A 217 -3.32 -10.51 4.93
N SER A 218 -4.58 -10.06 4.87
CA SER A 218 -5.76 -10.93 4.81
C SER A 218 -5.75 -11.79 3.54
N LEU A 219 -5.43 -11.19 2.39
CA LEU A 219 -5.25 -11.91 1.12
C LEU A 219 -4.13 -12.97 1.22
N ALA A 220 -2.95 -12.60 1.76
CA ALA A 220 -1.84 -13.53 1.96
C ALA A 220 -2.23 -14.68 2.91
N SER A 221 -3.00 -14.38 3.94
CA SER A 221 -3.52 -15.39 4.88
C SER A 221 -4.43 -16.39 4.19
N ALA A 222 -5.30 -15.92 3.29
CA ALA A 222 -6.17 -16.80 2.51
C ALA A 222 -5.35 -17.73 1.57
N PHE A 223 -4.29 -17.21 0.97
CA PHE A 223 -3.38 -18.05 0.17
C PHE A 223 -2.61 -19.08 1.04
N ALA A 224 -2.25 -18.70 2.26
CA ALA A 224 -1.55 -19.56 3.20
C ALA A 224 -2.43 -20.70 3.70
N ASN A 225 -3.69 -20.43 4.06
CA ASN A 225 -4.57 -21.38 4.74
C ASN A 225 -5.48 -22.22 3.80
N GLY A 226 -5.29 -22.13 2.48
CA GLY A 226 -6.06 -22.93 1.53
C GLY A 226 -7.31 -22.27 0.96
N GLY A 227 -7.53 -20.96 1.21
CA GLY A 227 -8.61 -20.19 0.57
C GLY A 227 -9.68 -19.67 1.53
N THR A 228 -9.50 -19.80 2.83
CA THR A 228 -10.43 -19.21 3.81
C THR A 228 -10.04 -17.76 4.10
N LEU A 229 -10.93 -16.81 3.80
CA LEU A 229 -10.79 -15.42 4.17
C LEU A 229 -11.41 -15.21 5.56
N TYR A 230 -10.56 -14.96 6.56
CA TYR A 230 -11.01 -14.63 7.91
C TYR A 230 -11.19 -13.13 8.07
N TYR A 231 -12.15 -12.73 8.91
CA TYR A 231 -12.12 -11.40 9.49
C TYR A 231 -10.88 -11.25 10.37
N LEU A 232 -10.13 -10.19 10.17
CA LEU A 232 -9.01 -9.87 11.05
C LEU A 232 -9.55 -9.34 12.38
N GLN A 233 -9.02 -9.83 13.48
CA GLN A 233 -9.42 -9.44 14.82
C GLN A 233 -8.18 -9.02 15.61
N TYR A 234 -8.25 -7.83 16.20
CA TYR A 234 -7.15 -7.28 17.00
C TYR A 234 -7.57 -7.26 18.48
N PRO A 235 -7.13 -8.26 19.29
CA PRO A 235 -7.40 -8.26 20.71
C PRO A 235 -6.79 -7.02 21.39
N ARG A 236 -7.60 -6.30 22.17
CA ARG A 236 -7.19 -5.07 22.86
C ARG A 236 -7.42 -5.12 24.35
N THR A 237 -8.00 -6.21 24.82
CA THR A 237 -8.28 -6.47 26.23
C THR A 237 -7.92 -7.92 26.58
N PRO A 238 -7.73 -8.24 27.87
CA PRO A 238 -7.56 -9.64 28.29
C PRO A 238 -8.76 -10.51 27.90
N GLU A 239 -9.97 -9.95 27.95
CA GLU A 239 -11.21 -10.62 27.56
C GLU A 239 -11.22 -10.96 26.07
N ASP A 240 -10.73 -10.07 25.19
CA ASP A 240 -10.61 -10.34 23.76
C ASP A 240 -9.67 -11.51 23.48
N ILE A 241 -8.59 -11.64 24.27
CA ILE A 241 -7.65 -12.75 24.15
C ILE A 241 -8.30 -14.05 24.63
N GLN A 242 -8.94 -14.01 25.81
CA GLN A 242 -9.54 -15.18 26.43
C GLN A 242 -10.71 -15.73 25.62
N ASN A 243 -11.53 -14.83 25.05
CA ASN A 243 -12.74 -15.18 24.31
C ASN A 243 -12.50 -15.17 22.78
N PHE A 244 -11.25 -15.17 22.34
CA PHE A 244 -10.94 -15.12 20.92
C PHE A 244 -11.52 -16.35 20.20
N GLN A 245 -12.28 -16.07 19.14
CA GLN A 245 -12.82 -17.09 18.23
C GLN A 245 -12.59 -16.65 16.79
N PRO A 246 -12.00 -17.49 15.93
CA PRO A 246 -11.88 -17.21 14.51
C PRO A 246 -13.23 -16.94 13.86
N LYS A 247 -13.30 -15.90 13.02
CA LYS A 247 -14.52 -15.53 12.31
C LYS A 247 -14.25 -15.63 10.80
N VAL A 248 -14.90 -16.58 10.15
CA VAL A 248 -14.83 -16.72 8.69
C VAL A 248 -15.62 -15.60 8.06
N LYS A 249 -14.99 -14.85 7.15
CA LYS A 249 -15.62 -13.84 6.32
C LYS A 249 -16.23 -14.47 5.07
N ARG A 250 -15.48 -15.33 4.39
CA ARG A 250 -15.92 -16.15 3.26
C ARG A 250 -14.94 -17.27 2.95
N ASP A 251 -15.43 -18.31 2.33
CA ASP A 251 -14.63 -19.33 1.66
C ASP A 251 -14.49 -18.96 0.18
N LEU A 252 -13.25 -18.88 -0.30
CA LEU A 252 -12.95 -18.40 -1.64
C LEU A 252 -13.03 -19.47 -2.71
N ASN A 253 -13.03 -20.76 -2.32
CA ASN A 253 -13.01 -21.91 -3.22
C ASN A 253 -11.85 -21.90 -4.25
N ILE A 254 -10.72 -21.25 -3.92
CA ILE A 254 -9.54 -21.08 -4.80
C ILE A 254 -8.46 -22.16 -4.59
N ALA A 255 -8.71 -23.13 -3.73
CA ALA A 255 -7.75 -24.21 -3.44
C ALA A 255 -7.18 -24.88 -4.70
N PRO A 256 -7.95 -25.13 -5.78
CA PRO A 256 -7.43 -25.74 -6.99
C PRO A 256 -6.33 -24.96 -7.70
N VAL A 257 -6.33 -23.61 -7.59
CA VAL A 257 -5.37 -22.73 -8.28
C VAL A 257 -4.26 -22.21 -7.37
N LEU A 258 -4.32 -22.48 -6.07
CA LEU A 258 -3.30 -22.04 -5.12
C LEU A 258 -1.91 -22.64 -5.36
N PRO A 259 -1.73 -23.88 -5.83
CA PRO A 259 -0.40 -24.41 -6.11
C PRO A 259 0.40 -23.55 -7.07
N GLU A 260 -0.20 -23.05 -8.15
CA GLU A 260 0.45 -22.20 -9.15
C GLU A 260 0.80 -20.80 -8.57
N ILE A 261 -0.08 -20.28 -7.72
CA ILE A 261 0.17 -19.00 -7.04
C ILE A 261 1.33 -19.13 -6.07
N ARG A 262 1.34 -20.20 -5.25
CA ARG A 262 2.38 -20.49 -4.28
C ARG A 262 3.73 -20.72 -4.95
N GLU A 263 3.78 -21.48 -6.03
CA GLU A 263 4.99 -21.71 -6.81
C GLU A 263 5.61 -20.39 -7.30
N GLY A 264 4.79 -19.48 -7.85
CA GLY A 264 5.25 -18.17 -8.28
C GLY A 264 5.71 -17.25 -7.14
N MET A 265 5.01 -17.30 -5.99
CA MET A 265 5.40 -16.55 -4.80
C MET A 265 6.68 -17.11 -4.15
N LEU A 266 6.88 -18.43 -4.16
CA LEU A 266 8.11 -19.10 -3.73
C LEU A 266 9.27 -18.71 -4.66
N ALA A 267 9.09 -18.81 -5.97
CA ALA A 267 10.08 -18.43 -6.97
C ALA A 267 10.52 -16.95 -6.82
N ALA A 268 9.59 -16.05 -6.45
CA ALA A 268 9.93 -14.66 -6.15
C ALA A 268 10.93 -14.52 -4.99
N VAL A 269 10.85 -15.40 -4.00
CA VAL A 269 11.76 -15.44 -2.83
C VAL A 269 13.07 -16.14 -3.16
N LEU A 270 13.05 -17.26 -3.86
CA LEU A 270 14.24 -18.06 -4.13
C LEU A 270 15.21 -17.33 -5.09
N TYR A 271 14.70 -16.76 -6.16
CA TYR A 271 15.54 -16.13 -7.19
C TYR A 271 15.00 -14.83 -7.77
N GLY A 272 13.76 -14.47 -7.44
CA GLY A 272 13.08 -13.30 -8.01
C GLY A 272 13.27 -12.01 -7.21
N THR A 273 12.24 -11.16 -7.25
CA THR A 273 12.28 -9.81 -6.68
C THR A 273 12.30 -9.76 -5.15
N ALA A 274 11.92 -10.84 -4.49
CA ALA A 274 11.86 -10.97 -3.04
C ALA A 274 13.03 -11.74 -2.42
N LYS A 275 14.08 -12.07 -3.19
CA LYS A 275 15.22 -12.88 -2.71
C LYS A 275 15.92 -12.34 -1.47
N ARG A 276 15.73 -11.06 -1.13
CA ARG A 276 16.26 -10.45 0.09
C ARG A 276 15.52 -10.88 1.37
N SER A 277 14.35 -11.54 1.24
CA SER A 277 13.65 -12.16 2.37
C SER A 277 14.09 -13.59 2.66
N PHE A 278 14.83 -14.20 1.73
CA PHE A 278 15.29 -15.57 1.86
C PHE A 278 16.51 -15.65 2.78
N ASP A 279 16.48 -16.64 3.66
CA ASP A 279 17.62 -17.03 4.50
C ASP A 279 17.80 -18.54 4.39
N ALA A 280 18.86 -18.93 3.68
CA ALA A 280 19.18 -20.36 3.44
C ALA A 280 19.46 -21.17 4.72
N GLY A 281 19.68 -20.50 5.87
CA GLY A 281 19.88 -21.15 7.16
C GLY A 281 18.58 -21.43 7.92
N GLY A 282 17.41 -21.11 7.36
CA GLY A 282 16.11 -21.32 7.97
C GLY A 282 15.34 -22.48 7.37
N ASP A 283 14.59 -23.18 8.20
CA ASP A 283 13.69 -24.26 7.76
C ASP A 283 12.39 -23.69 7.15
N GLU A 284 12.02 -22.46 7.57
CA GLU A 284 10.81 -21.77 7.07
C GLU A 284 11.17 -20.90 5.87
N THR A 285 10.87 -21.39 4.67
CA THR A 285 10.99 -20.58 3.46
C THR A 285 9.74 -19.72 3.27
N PRO A 286 9.84 -18.40 3.31
CA PRO A 286 8.68 -17.56 3.06
C PRO A 286 8.27 -17.58 1.59
N LEU A 287 6.97 -17.43 1.35
CA LEU A 287 6.40 -17.19 0.04
C LEU A 287 5.89 -15.74 0.02
N GLY A 288 6.07 -15.02 -1.09
CA GLY A 288 5.64 -13.62 -1.07
C GLY A 288 5.68 -12.89 -2.40
N LYS A 289 5.14 -11.67 -2.40
CA LYS A 289 5.12 -10.78 -3.54
C LYS A 289 5.55 -9.37 -3.18
N THR A 290 6.50 -8.83 -3.93
CA THR A 290 6.94 -7.44 -3.81
C THR A 290 6.07 -6.50 -4.64
N GLY A 291 5.98 -5.26 -4.18
CA GLY A 291 5.42 -4.13 -4.94
C GLY A 291 6.32 -2.90 -4.83
N THR A 292 6.53 -2.20 -5.92
CA THR A 292 7.28 -0.92 -5.95
C THR A 292 6.57 0.02 -6.89
N CYS A 293 6.23 1.20 -6.41
CA CYS A 293 5.69 2.28 -7.22
C CYS A 293 5.84 3.64 -6.52
N ASN A 294 5.26 4.68 -7.11
CA ASN A 294 5.19 6.00 -6.52
C ASN A 294 3.73 6.37 -6.31
N ASP A 295 3.42 6.96 -5.17
CA ASP A 295 2.21 7.75 -4.96
C ASP A 295 2.53 9.25 -5.19
N PRO A 296 1.54 10.17 -5.12
CA PRO A 296 1.78 11.59 -5.35
C PRO A 296 2.79 12.24 -4.37
N THR A 297 3.00 11.64 -3.20
CA THR A 297 3.76 12.22 -2.09
C THR A 297 5.00 11.43 -1.70
N SER A 298 5.10 10.17 -2.12
CA SER A 298 6.18 9.27 -1.74
C SER A 298 6.42 8.14 -2.74
N LYS A 299 7.55 7.48 -2.59
CA LYS A 299 7.74 6.12 -3.08
C LYS A 299 7.07 5.15 -2.12
N VAL A 300 6.63 4.03 -2.66
CA VAL A 300 5.96 2.95 -1.94
C VAL A 300 6.66 1.64 -2.23
N GLY A 301 7.06 0.96 -1.17
CA GLY A 301 7.64 -0.37 -1.23
C GLY A 301 6.78 -1.35 -0.42
N TRP A 302 6.30 -2.41 -1.04
CA TRP A 302 5.50 -3.44 -0.41
C TRP A 302 6.20 -4.79 -0.42
N PHE A 303 5.98 -5.55 0.62
CA PHE A 303 6.15 -6.99 0.59
C PHE A 303 5.03 -7.64 1.39
N VAL A 304 4.29 -8.51 0.72
CA VAL A 304 3.28 -9.35 1.35
C VAL A 304 3.77 -10.78 1.32
N THR A 305 3.67 -11.49 2.44
CA THR A 305 4.32 -12.79 2.61
C THR A 305 3.65 -13.62 3.70
N TYR A 306 3.88 -14.90 3.66
CA TYR A 306 3.66 -15.82 4.78
C TYR A 306 4.81 -16.84 4.83
N ALA A 307 5.10 -17.35 5.98
CA ALA A 307 6.01 -18.45 6.22
C ALA A 307 5.20 -19.56 6.89
N ASP A 308 5.49 -20.58 6.47
CA ASP A 308 5.93 -21.67 5.73
C ASP A 308 4.79 -22.17 4.78
N GLU A 309 5.14 -22.97 3.78
CA GLU A 309 4.13 -23.42 2.80
C GLU A 309 3.19 -24.47 3.39
N GLN A 310 3.71 -25.36 4.20
CA GLN A 310 2.94 -26.52 4.69
C GLN A 310 2.20 -26.26 5.99
N HIS A 311 2.77 -25.46 6.88
CA HIS A 311 2.20 -25.13 8.20
C HIS A 311 2.30 -23.63 8.48
N PRO A 312 1.60 -22.79 7.71
CA PRO A 312 1.74 -21.36 7.82
C PRO A 312 1.28 -20.86 9.20
N LYS A 313 2.22 -20.26 9.94
CA LYS A 313 2.00 -19.77 11.30
C LYS A 313 1.84 -18.25 11.36
N ILE A 314 2.40 -17.56 10.38
CA ILE A 314 2.40 -16.11 10.34
C ILE A 314 2.34 -15.60 8.89
N ALA A 315 1.50 -14.60 8.67
CA ALA A 315 1.50 -13.79 7.46
C ALA A 315 1.83 -12.34 7.80
N LEU A 316 2.57 -11.68 6.90
CA LEU A 316 3.05 -10.30 7.07
C LEU A 316 2.67 -9.44 5.87
N ALA A 317 2.24 -8.20 6.14
CA ALA A 317 2.28 -7.11 5.18
C ALA A 317 3.28 -6.06 5.67
N VAL A 318 4.32 -5.82 4.88
CA VAL A 318 5.34 -4.79 5.12
C VAL A 318 5.16 -3.68 4.11
N LEU A 319 4.92 -2.47 4.60
CA LEU A 319 4.85 -1.24 3.83
C LEU A 319 6.06 -0.37 4.17
N LEU A 320 6.72 0.17 3.16
CA LEU A 320 7.70 1.25 3.29
C LEU A 320 7.25 2.45 2.48
N ARG A 321 7.50 3.66 2.99
CA ARG A 321 7.21 4.91 2.29
C ARG A 321 8.29 5.95 2.51
N GLY A 322 8.46 6.87 1.55
CA GLY A 322 9.47 7.93 1.65
C GLY A 322 10.01 8.38 0.31
N GLN A 323 11.04 9.24 0.32
CA GLN A 323 11.60 9.83 -0.90
C GLN A 323 12.82 9.07 -1.45
N SER A 324 13.51 8.31 -0.60
CA SER A 324 14.73 7.61 -0.99
C SER A 324 14.47 6.50 -2.02
N HIS A 325 15.46 6.24 -2.86
CA HIS A 325 15.49 5.07 -3.75
C HIS A 325 15.46 3.73 -2.99
N GLN A 326 15.78 3.74 -1.68
CA GLN A 326 15.69 2.55 -0.83
C GLN A 326 14.25 2.13 -0.53
N VAL A 327 13.26 3.00 -0.78
CA VAL A 327 11.85 2.67 -0.59
C VAL A 327 11.35 1.90 -1.81
N GLU A 328 11.43 0.59 -1.70
CA GLU A 328 11.11 -0.36 -2.76
C GLU A 328 10.72 -1.72 -2.20
N GLY A 329 10.08 -2.57 -3.02
CA GLY A 329 9.67 -3.91 -2.64
C GLY A 329 10.81 -4.82 -2.16
N PRO A 330 11.97 -4.88 -2.83
CA PRO A 330 13.11 -5.65 -2.35
C PRO A 330 13.61 -5.24 -0.96
N THR A 331 13.48 -3.97 -0.59
CA THR A 331 13.81 -3.50 0.77
C THR A 331 12.73 -3.91 1.78
N ALA A 332 11.45 -3.85 1.40
CA ALA A 332 10.36 -4.39 2.22
C ALA A 332 10.52 -5.91 2.43
N ALA A 333 10.97 -6.64 1.41
CA ALA A 333 11.32 -8.06 1.53
C ALA A 333 12.47 -8.30 2.51
N LEU A 334 13.52 -7.45 2.49
CA LEU A 334 14.61 -7.51 3.47
C LEU A 334 14.10 -7.29 4.91
N VAL A 335 13.17 -6.36 5.11
CA VAL A 335 12.54 -6.14 6.42
C VAL A 335 11.83 -7.41 6.90
N ALA A 336 11.01 -8.03 6.06
CA ALA A 336 10.35 -9.29 6.39
C ALA A 336 11.36 -10.42 6.69
N GLY A 337 12.44 -10.53 5.92
CA GLY A 337 13.51 -11.50 6.17
C GLY A 337 14.14 -11.34 7.54
N ARG A 338 14.36 -10.08 8.00
CA ARG A 338 14.83 -9.80 9.36
C ARG A 338 13.82 -10.22 10.42
N ILE A 339 12.53 -9.97 10.18
CA ILE A 339 11.46 -10.40 11.08
C ILE A 339 11.45 -11.91 11.22
N TYR A 340 11.45 -12.66 10.11
CA TYR A 340 11.48 -14.12 10.12
C TYR A 340 12.73 -14.67 10.82
N LYS A 341 13.91 -14.08 10.56
CA LYS A 341 15.14 -14.44 11.24
C LYS A 341 15.03 -14.25 12.75
N ARG A 342 14.50 -13.12 13.20
CA ARG A 342 14.32 -12.84 14.63
C ARG A 342 13.34 -13.80 15.28
N LEU A 343 12.22 -14.10 14.61
CA LEU A 343 11.25 -15.09 15.09
C LEU A 343 11.86 -16.49 15.25
N ARG A 344 12.73 -16.91 14.30
CA ARG A 344 13.47 -18.17 14.40
C ARG A 344 14.43 -18.19 15.57
N GLU A 345 15.22 -17.12 15.77
CA GLU A 345 16.15 -16.98 16.89
C GLU A 345 15.43 -17.08 18.24
N GLN A 346 14.15 -16.71 18.30
CA GLN A 346 13.30 -16.82 19.49
C GLN A 346 12.48 -18.12 19.53
N ASN A 347 12.77 -19.10 18.67
CA ASN A 347 12.06 -20.38 18.57
C ASN A 347 10.54 -20.26 18.33
N TYR A 348 10.06 -19.16 17.76
CA TYR A 348 8.63 -18.91 17.53
C TYR A 348 7.97 -20.04 16.72
N PHE A 349 8.66 -20.52 15.70
CA PHE A 349 8.14 -21.58 14.83
C PHE A 349 8.09 -22.96 15.51
N ALA A 350 8.97 -23.23 16.45
CA ALA A 350 8.98 -24.48 17.20
C ALA A 350 7.84 -24.59 18.23
N THR A 351 7.52 -23.48 18.91
CA THR A 351 6.55 -23.46 20.02
C THR A 351 5.08 -23.51 19.56
N ALA A 352 4.79 -23.07 18.33
CA ALA A 352 3.41 -22.99 17.83
C ALA A 352 2.76 -24.34 17.46
N THR A 353 3.47 -25.45 17.53
CA THR A 353 2.90 -26.79 17.29
C THR A 353 2.04 -27.33 18.44
N ALA A 354 2.13 -26.73 19.62
CA ALA A 354 1.46 -27.24 20.82
C ALA A 354 0.12 -26.57 21.21
N SER A 355 -0.26 -25.45 20.56
CA SER A 355 -1.43 -24.65 20.98
C SER A 355 -2.56 -24.53 19.96
N ASN A 356 -2.54 -25.25 18.85
CA ASN A 356 -3.41 -24.92 17.72
C ASN A 356 -4.61 -25.83 17.50
N ASP A 357 -4.89 -26.77 18.35
CA ASP A 357 -5.94 -27.72 18.00
C ASP A 357 -7.08 -27.68 18.98
N THR A 358 -8.13 -26.89 18.66
CA THR A 358 -9.53 -27.33 18.87
C THR A 358 -10.57 -26.23 18.71
N VAL A 359 -10.24 -25.07 18.18
CA VAL A 359 -11.28 -24.04 17.99
C VAL A 359 -11.93 -24.19 16.61
N LYS A 360 -13.15 -24.70 16.57
CA LYS A 360 -13.94 -24.72 15.33
C LYS A 360 -14.33 -23.29 14.92
N PRO A 361 -14.15 -22.88 13.67
CA PRO A 361 -14.52 -21.54 13.22
C PRO A 361 -16.05 -21.35 13.30
N VAL A 362 -16.46 -20.14 13.69
CA VAL A 362 -17.86 -19.70 13.66
C VAL A 362 -18.08 -18.97 12.34
N THR A 363 -19.02 -19.46 11.52
CA THR A 363 -19.44 -18.77 10.30
C THR A 363 -20.39 -17.65 10.66
N VAL A 364 -19.97 -16.40 10.44
CA VAL A 364 -20.85 -15.25 10.57
C VAL A 364 -21.58 -15.08 9.23
N VAL A 365 -22.84 -15.44 9.20
CA VAL A 365 -23.70 -15.12 8.05
C VAL A 365 -23.99 -13.62 8.14
N ALA A 366 -23.50 -12.86 7.16
CA ALA A 366 -23.87 -11.46 7.02
C ALA A 366 -25.39 -11.45 6.70
N THR A 367 -26.21 -11.00 7.63
CA THR A 367 -27.58 -10.63 7.30
C THR A 367 -27.51 -9.36 6.48
N ASP A 368 -27.82 -9.46 5.19
CA ASP A 368 -28.13 -8.29 4.36
C ASP A 368 -29.20 -7.47 5.08
N ALA A 369 -28.79 -6.35 5.65
CA ALA A 369 -29.71 -5.30 6.02
C ALA A 369 -30.16 -4.65 4.72
N GLY A 370 -31.21 -5.24 4.11
CA GLY A 370 -31.97 -4.58 3.07
C GLY A 370 -32.64 -3.34 3.67
N ASN A 371 -32.30 -2.19 3.15
CA ASN A 371 -33.17 -1.10 2.67
C ASN A 371 -32.29 0.04 2.16
#